data_ccf25c53f881da703accd0fdbe1648ec
#
_entry.id   ccf25c53f881da703accd0fdbe1648ec
#
_cell.length_a   1.000
_cell.length_b   1.000
_cell.length_c   1.000
_cell.angle_alpha   90.00
_cell.angle_beta   90.00
_cell.angle_gamma   90.00
#
_symmetry.space_group_name_H-M   'P 1'
#
loop_
_entity.id
_entity.type
_entity.pdbx_description
1 polymer ?
#
loop_
_entity_poly.entity_id
_entity_poly.type
_entity_poly.pdbx_seq_one_letter_code
_entity_poly.pdbx_strand_id
1 'polypeptide(L)'
;MKRSIAAGILATVAAGAGLISGVMLTSGGKVPKEMTSRAAAPAATVAAPGKRKILYWWDPMVGPSSISPKPGISAMGMKLVPVYASKGQQSPGEVTISPAIEQDLAVETSPVRFGPLGKTVRTVGYFRQATPVSYAVTMRVSGWVGTLYATTDGTAIRKGDPLFTLYSPQLLAAEEELLAASQNSTLAARTHDPRSVAEARRLYQSIRRRLIFLGVSAAQLDRIVAQRKAREYLTFPSPVSGYLGRVSVRQKSFIKSGQTVMRIEQLSTVWLDAKVYDSQLPWVRLGEVIQARIAADPGRTFEGRIFFIDPNEDPRTNTVTVRARFANPVGLLRPGTYALVNIASTPLEDILLAPASAIIHTGTGEVALVAKGKGRFVPRKVTTGLTGNDRRVQVLSGLKAGEEVVTSGQFLIDVESNMNELTRKLTAGEHSSRPTGASGSSGGAMRGMPARSEAGRPAKAARPTRAARGATRSPRTDH
;
A
#
# COMPACT_ATOMS: atom_id res chain seq x y z
N MET A 1 -7.25 19.54 -53.36
CA MET A 1 -7.71 18.27 -54.00
C MET A 1 -8.02 17.33 -52.87
N LYS A 2 -9.26 17.28 -52.41
CA LYS A 2 -10.35 16.32 -52.67
C LYS A 2 -9.81 14.87 -52.56
N ARG A 3 -10.18 14.07 -51.55
CA ARG A 3 -11.46 13.38 -51.43
C ARG A 3 -11.63 12.74 -50.04
N SER A 4 -12.73 13.02 -49.45
CA SER A 4 -13.53 12.32 -48.46
C SER A 4 -13.88 10.90 -48.90
N ILE A 5 -14.02 9.97 -47.93
CA ILE A 5 -15.01 8.90 -48.01
C ILE A 5 -15.49 8.63 -46.57
N ALA A 6 -16.79 8.88 -46.38
CA ALA A 6 -17.59 8.48 -45.23
C ALA A 6 -18.36 7.19 -45.63
N ALA A 7 -18.56 6.31 -44.67
CA ALA A 7 -19.63 5.31 -44.59
C ALA A 7 -19.65 4.85 -43.13
N GLY A 8 -20.65 4.93 -42.32
CA GLY A 8 -22.09 4.94 -42.49
C GLY A 8 -22.61 3.50 -42.47
N ILE A 9 -23.36 3.11 -41.44
CA ILE A 9 -24.36 2.03 -41.34
C ILE A 9 -24.55 1.75 -39.84
N LEU A 10 -25.61 2.09 -39.29
CA LEU A 10 -27.04 1.82 -39.25
C LEU A 10 -27.40 0.90 -38.09
N ALA A 11 -28.21 1.45 -37.21
CA ALA A 11 -28.91 0.82 -36.09
C ALA A 11 -29.99 -0.14 -36.60
N THR A 12 -30.27 -1.18 -35.85
CA THR A 12 -31.56 -1.85 -35.85
C THR A 12 -32.04 -2.16 -34.45
N VAL A 13 -33.08 -1.44 -34.09
CA VAL A 13 -34.04 -1.72 -33.02
C VAL A 13 -34.97 -2.79 -33.53
N ALA A 14 -35.23 -3.81 -32.76
CA ALA A 14 -36.40 -4.66 -32.92
C ALA A 14 -37.05 -4.92 -31.57
N ALA A 15 -38.15 -4.22 -31.35
CA ALA A 15 -39.18 -4.51 -30.39
C ALA A 15 -40.01 -5.67 -30.90
N GLY A 16 -40.39 -6.60 -30.04
CA GLY A 16 -41.30 -7.69 -30.32
C GLY A 16 -42.18 -7.97 -29.10
N ALA A 17 -43.33 -7.31 -29.08
CA ALA A 17 -44.47 -7.67 -28.25
C ALA A 17 -45.31 -8.76 -28.95
N GLY A 18 -45.88 -9.66 -28.18
CA GLY A 18 -46.87 -10.66 -28.63
C GLY A 18 -47.35 -11.45 -27.42
N LEU A 19 -48.42 -11.08 -26.79
CA LEU A 19 -49.83 -11.44 -26.98
C LEU A 19 -50.14 -12.95 -26.83
N ILE A 20 -50.70 -13.32 -25.67
CA ILE A 20 -52.06 -13.79 -25.37
C ILE A 20 -52.62 -14.90 -26.29
N SER A 21 -52.96 -16.02 -25.67
CA SER A 21 -54.12 -16.88 -25.87
C SER A 21 -54.02 -18.00 -24.87
N GLY A 22 -54.85 -18.26 -23.89
CA GLY A 22 -56.31 -18.23 -23.88
C GLY A 22 -56.90 -19.50 -24.51
N VAL A 23 -56.96 -20.62 -23.74
CA VAL A 23 -57.95 -21.65 -24.02
C VAL A 23 -58.53 -22.14 -22.73
N MET A 24 -59.81 -21.83 -22.56
CA MET A 24 -60.81 -22.36 -21.63
C MET A 24 -61.42 -23.57 -22.25
N LEU A 25 -61.56 -24.66 -21.52
CA LEU A 25 -62.59 -25.72 -21.76
C LEU A 25 -62.76 -26.51 -20.46
N THR A 26 -63.75 -26.20 -19.76
CA THR A 26 -65.03 -26.76 -19.32
C THR A 26 -65.17 -28.28 -19.41
N SER A 27 -65.48 -28.86 -18.33
CA SER A 27 -66.56 -29.78 -18.02
C SER A 27 -66.20 -30.54 -16.76
N GLY A 28 -66.94 -30.57 -15.75
CA GLY A 28 -68.34 -30.80 -15.56
C GLY A 28 -68.48 -32.02 -14.66
N GLY A 29 -69.08 -31.88 -13.53
CA GLY A 29 -69.71 -33.07 -13.00
C GLY A 29 -69.50 -33.37 -11.50
N LYS A 30 -70.49 -32.91 -10.72
CA LYS A 30 -71.15 -33.63 -9.62
C LYS A 30 -70.52 -33.63 -8.24
N VAL A 31 -71.15 -32.82 -7.41
CA VAL A 31 -71.33 -32.99 -5.98
C VAL A 31 -72.34 -34.13 -5.74
N PRO A 32 -72.18 -34.94 -4.74
CA PRO A 32 -73.28 -35.25 -3.83
C PRO A 32 -72.94 -34.88 -2.37
N LYS A 33 -73.97 -34.33 -1.82
CA LYS A 33 -74.26 -34.06 -0.43
C LYS A 33 -74.60 -35.37 0.28
N GLU A 34 -74.10 -35.58 1.48
CA GLU A 34 -74.81 -36.21 2.61
C GLU A 34 -73.81 -36.41 3.72
N MET A 35 -73.95 -35.69 4.76
CA MET A 35 -74.74 -35.89 6.01
C MET A 35 -74.09 -36.87 6.98
N THR A 36 -73.67 -36.27 8.09
CA THR A 36 -73.75 -36.80 9.47
C THR A 36 -73.16 -38.15 9.82
N SER A 37 -72.02 -38.08 10.56
CA SER A 37 -71.96 -38.88 11.83
C SER A 37 -70.92 -38.34 12.79
N ARG A 38 -71.37 -37.88 13.90
CA ARG A 38 -70.70 -37.49 15.11
C ARG A 38 -70.12 -38.72 15.78
N ALA A 39 -68.81 -38.93 15.67
CA ALA A 39 -68.10 -39.93 16.49
C ALA A 39 -67.04 -39.20 17.31
N ALA A 40 -67.16 -39.43 18.59
CA ALA A 40 -66.34 -38.90 19.65
C ALA A 40 -64.86 -39.22 19.41
N ALA A 41 -64.03 -38.21 19.49
CA ALA A 41 -62.60 -38.38 19.57
C ALA A 41 -62.21 -39.03 20.89
N PRO A 42 -61.29 -40.00 20.87
CA PRO A 42 -60.71 -40.50 22.11
C PRO A 42 -59.88 -39.44 22.79
N ALA A 43 -60.06 -39.26 24.05
CA ALA A 43 -59.33 -38.42 24.96
C ALA A 43 -57.81 -38.64 24.76
N ALA A 44 -57.13 -37.61 24.38
CA ALA A 44 -55.64 -37.58 24.36
C ALA A 44 -55.19 -37.83 25.81
N THR A 45 -54.60 -38.97 26.04
CA THR A 45 -53.88 -39.30 27.25
C THR A 45 -52.79 -38.26 27.45
N VAL A 46 -53.00 -37.39 28.45
CA VAL A 46 -51.95 -36.45 28.90
C VAL A 46 -50.81 -37.30 29.44
N ALA A 47 -49.75 -37.46 28.70
CA ALA A 47 -48.51 -38.07 29.15
C ALA A 47 -48.03 -37.28 30.39
N ALA A 48 -47.85 -37.94 31.48
CA ALA A 48 -47.34 -37.40 32.74
C ALA A 48 -45.99 -36.59 32.43
N PRO A 49 -45.82 -35.43 33.03
CA PRO A 49 -44.58 -34.65 32.80
C PRO A 49 -43.40 -35.42 33.36
N GLY A 50 -42.53 -35.91 32.44
CA GLY A 50 -41.25 -36.51 32.81
C GLY A 50 -40.51 -35.54 33.74
N LYS A 51 -39.97 -36.04 34.84
CA LYS A 51 -39.29 -35.30 35.91
C LYS A 51 -38.15 -34.44 35.27
N ARG A 52 -38.45 -33.18 35.02
CA ARG A 52 -37.41 -32.20 34.59
C ARG A 52 -36.47 -31.97 35.77
N LYS A 53 -35.16 -32.08 35.55
CA LYS A 53 -34.16 -31.82 36.58
C LYS A 53 -34.18 -30.33 36.92
N ILE A 54 -34.50 -29.99 38.18
CA ILE A 54 -34.45 -28.62 38.68
C ILE A 54 -32.97 -28.27 38.89
N LEU A 55 -32.54 -27.13 38.35
CA LEU A 55 -31.17 -26.64 38.48
C LEU A 55 -30.97 -25.87 39.78
N TYR A 56 -31.89 -24.95 40.08
CA TYR A 56 -31.86 -24.13 41.30
C TYR A 56 -33.23 -23.49 41.51
N TRP A 57 -33.41 -22.89 42.68
CA TRP A 57 -34.59 -22.13 43.04
C TRP A 57 -34.19 -20.68 43.22
N TRP A 58 -35.00 -19.71 42.76
CA TRP A 58 -34.66 -18.29 42.86
C TRP A 58 -35.91 -17.44 43.12
N ASP A 59 -35.66 -16.20 43.61
CA ASP A 59 -36.74 -15.22 43.79
C ASP A 59 -36.68 -14.21 42.63
N PRO A 60 -37.73 -14.08 41.78
CA PRO A 60 -37.78 -13.17 40.68
C PRO A 60 -37.66 -11.68 41.05
N MET A 61 -38.01 -11.32 42.30
CA MET A 61 -37.97 -9.92 42.76
C MET A 61 -36.61 -9.51 43.34
N VAL A 62 -35.83 -10.46 43.85
CA VAL A 62 -34.49 -10.18 44.45
C VAL A 62 -33.36 -10.44 43.48
N GLY A 63 -33.64 -11.10 42.36
CA GLY A 63 -32.65 -11.36 41.33
C GLY A 63 -31.58 -12.41 41.68
N PRO A 64 -30.38 -12.37 41.06
CA PRO A 64 -29.37 -13.43 41.15
C PRO A 64 -28.79 -13.71 42.54
N SER A 65 -28.96 -12.79 43.48
CA SER A 65 -28.49 -12.95 44.85
C SER A 65 -29.36 -13.88 45.71
N SER A 66 -30.51 -14.34 45.20
CA SER A 66 -31.46 -15.23 45.91
C SER A 66 -31.41 -16.70 45.47
N ILE A 67 -30.38 -17.12 44.79
CA ILE A 67 -30.23 -18.50 44.26
C ILE A 67 -30.01 -19.49 45.42
N SER A 68 -30.88 -20.52 45.49
CA SER A 68 -30.79 -21.60 46.48
C SER A 68 -30.85 -22.99 45.80
N PRO A 69 -30.04 -23.97 46.24
CA PRO A 69 -30.09 -25.33 45.71
C PRO A 69 -31.27 -26.11 46.20
N LYS A 70 -32.03 -25.61 47.20
CA LYS A 70 -33.18 -26.29 47.84
C LYS A 70 -34.43 -25.42 47.77
N PRO A 71 -35.64 -26.03 47.71
CA PRO A 71 -36.86 -25.27 47.82
C PRO A 71 -36.96 -24.59 49.19
N GLY A 72 -37.36 -23.32 49.17
CA GLY A 72 -37.41 -22.53 50.38
C GLY A 72 -38.25 -21.27 50.23
N ILE A 73 -38.16 -20.41 51.22
CA ILE A 73 -38.81 -19.12 51.28
C ILE A 73 -37.64 -18.09 51.21
N SER A 74 -37.77 -17.06 50.39
CA SER A 74 -36.77 -16.00 50.28
C SER A 74 -36.74 -15.15 51.58
N ALA A 75 -35.70 -14.32 51.72
CA ALA A 75 -35.60 -13.38 52.83
C ALA A 75 -36.77 -12.37 52.90
N MET A 76 -37.56 -12.26 51.82
CA MET A 76 -38.73 -11.41 51.69
C MET A 76 -40.06 -12.21 51.92
N GLY A 77 -40.00 -13.45 52.35
CA GLY A 77 -41.18 -14.28 52.66
C GLY A 77 -41.86 -14.91 51.45
N MET A 78 -41.33 -14.85 50.25
CA MET A 78 -41.93 -15.47 49.05
C MET A 78 -41.31 -16.85 48.75
N LYS A 79 -42.15 -17.75 48.17
CA LYS A 79 -41.69 -19.06 47.74
C LYS A 79 -40.75 -18.92 46.53
N LEU A 80 -39.59 -19.54 46.61
CA LEU A 80 -38.65 -19.59 45.51
C LEU A 80 -39.24 -20.37 44.32
N VAL A 81 -39.01 -19.90 43.11
CA VAL A 81 -39.47 -20.50 41.87
C VAL A 81 -38.42 -21.45 41.31
N PRO A 82 -38.74 -22.70 40.94
CA PRO A 82 -37.78 -23.65 40.39
C PRO A 82 -37.43 -23.32 38.97
N VAL A 83 -36.12 -23.31 38.64
CA VAL A 83 -35.60 -23.21 37.29
C VAL A 83 -35.21 -24.61 36.81
N TYR A 84 -35.82 -25.03 35.71
CA TYR A 84 -35.63 -26.36 35.13
C TYR A 84 -34.55 -26.37 34.06
N ALA A 85 -33.78 -27.45 33.94
CA ALA A 85 -32.85 -27.67 32.85
C ALA A 85 -33.58 -27.69 31.50
N SER A 86 -33.19 -26.85 30.58
CA SER A 86 -33.67 -26.86 29.20
C SER A 86 -33.22 -28.14 28.51
N LYS A 87 -34.13 -28.88 27.83
CA LYS A 87 -33.79 -30.00 26.95
C LYS A 87 -33.17 -29.44 25.64
N GLY A 88 -31.90 -29.10 25.69
CA GLY A 88 -31.09 -28.81 24.50
C GLY A 88 -29.66 -29.20 24.85
N GLN A 89 -29.08 -30.14 24.12
CA GLN A 89 -27.65 -30.40 24.17
C GLN A 89 -26.96 -29.11 23.73
N GLN A 90 -26.67 -28.22 24.67
CA GLN A 90 -25.83 -27.03 24.40
C GLN A 90 -24.40 -27.53 24.23
N SER A 91 -23.86 -27.34 23.05
CA SER A 91 -22.43 -27.53 22.82
C SER A 91 -21.65 -26.63 23.79
N PRO A 92 -20.49 -27.06 24.30
CA PRO A 92 -19.69 -26.24 25.20
C PRO A 92 -19.39 -24.87 24.52
N GLY A 93 -19.83 -23.76 25.16
CA GLY A 93 -19.63 -22.40 24.64
C GLY A 93 -20.80 -21.81 23.82
N GLU A 94 -21.91 -22.54 23.59
CA GLU A 94 -23.08 -21.98 22.90
C GLU A 94 -23.87 -21.08 23.86
N VAL A 95 -24.09 -19.82 23.44
CA VAL A 95 -24.89 -18.82 24.16
C VAL A 95 -26.26 -18.75 23.52
N THR A 96 -27.29 -18.93 24.29
CA THR A 96 -28.69 -18.81 23.84
C THR A 96 -29.31 -17.59 24.51
N ILE A 97 -29.75 -16.63 23.73
CA ILE A 97 -30.41 -15.39 24.17
C ILE A 97 -31.88 -15.47 23.77
N SER A 98 -32.79 -15.00 24.64
CA SER A 98 -34.19 -14.95 24.27
C SER A 98 -34.45 -13.91 23.17
N PRO A 99 -35.46 -14.11 22.29
CA PRO A 99 -35.74 -13.13 21.22
C PRO A 99 -36.05 -11.72 21.71
N ALA A 100 -36.60 -11.58 22.92
CA ALA A 100 -36.85 -10.27 23.53
C ALA A 100 -35.52 -9.56 23.87
N ILE A 101 -34.54 -10.27 24.42
CA ILE A 101 -33.22 -9.74 24.76
C ILE A 101 -32.41 -9.48 23.47
N GLU A 102 -32.55 -10.33 22.44
CA GLU A 102 -31.91 -10.13 21.15
C GLU A 102 -32.34 -8.79 20.52
N GLN A 103 -33.61 -8.46 20.65
CA GLN A 103 -34.20 -7.20 20.16
C GLN A 103 -33.78 -5.99 21.01
N ASP A 104 -33.76 -6.12 22.33
CA ASP A 104 -33.32 -5.08 23.25
C ASP A 104 -31.83 -4.77 23.14
N LEU A 105 -31.00 -5.75 22.79
CA LEU A 105 -29.56 -5.61 22.57
C LEU A 105 -29.19 -5.09 21.17
N ALA A 106 -30.16 -4.89 20.27
CA ALA A 106 -29.95 -4.48 18.88
C ALA A 106 -28.83 -5.28 18.21
N VAL A 107 -28.89 -6.61 18.32
CA VAL A 107 -27.87 -7.49 17.73
C VAL A 107 -27.99 -7.47 16.22
N GLU A 108 -27.01 -6.87 15.56
CA GLU A 108 -26.89 -6.89 14.10
C GLU A 108 -26.01 -8.05 13.64
N THR A 109 -26.41 -8.70 12.57
CA THR A 109 -25.62 -9.75 11.91
C THR A 109 -25.29 -9.37 10.48
N SER A 110 -24.20 -9.92 9.97
CA SER A 110 -23.80 -9.73 8.58
C SER A 110 -23.25 -11.04 8.02
N PRO A 111 -23.59 -11.38 6.77
CA PRO A 111 -23.10 -12.61 6.16
C PRO A 111 -21.63 -12.50 5.74
N VAL A 112 -20.91 -13.59 5.96
CA VAL A 112 -19.57 -13.82 5.43
C VAL A 112 -19.69 -14.20 3.95
N ARG A 113 -19.04 -13.45 3.05
CA ARG A 113 -19.19 -13.63 1.59
C ARG A 113 -17.85 -13.54 0.89
N PHE A 114 -17.73 -14.20 -0.25
CA PHE A 114 -16.65 -13.95 -1.18
C PHE A 114 -16.85 -12.60 -1.88
N GLY A 115 -15.75 -11.89 -2.11
CA GLY A 115 -15.77 -10.62 -2.81
C GLY A 115 -14.38 -10.03 -2.99
N PRO A 116 -14.29 -8.91 -3.74
CA PRO A 116 -13.03 -8.21 -3.93
C PRO A 116 -12.62 -7.46 -2.65
N LEU A 117 -11.33 -7.50 -2.34
CA LEU A 117 -10.73 -6.77 -1.24
C LEU A 117 -9.65 -5.83 -1.76
N GLY A 118 -9.87 -4.54 -1.64
CA GLY A 118 -8.94 -3.50 -2.08
C GLY A 118 -8.60 -2.51 -0.97
N LYS A 119 -7.43 -1.89 -1.09
CA LYS A 119 -6.98 -0.85 -0.18
C LYS A 119 -6.29 0.28 -0.92
N THR A 120 -6.58 1.51 -0.52
CA THR A 120 -5.81 2.67 -0.95
C THR A 120 -4.78 2.99 0.13
N VAL A 121 -3.52 2.80 -0.19
CA VAL A 121 -2.41 3.18 0.69
C VAL A 121 -2.17 4.67 0.54
N ARG A 122 -2.35 5.42 1.62
CA ARG A 122 -2.06 6.85 1.69
C ARG A 122 -0.75 7.06 2.41
N THR A 123 0.17 7.75 1.75
CA THR A 123 1.50 7.99 2.28
C THR A 123 2.06 9.30 1.76
N VAL A 124 3.33 9.51 2.03
CA VAL A 124 4.08 10.70 1.62
C VAL A 124 5.34 10.29 0.88
N GLY A 125 5.83 11.18 0.06
CA GLY A 125 7.06 10.93 -0.68
C GLY A 125 7.76 12.22 -1.11
N TYR A 126 8.98 12.06 -1.61
CA TYR A 126 9.78 13.14 -2.13
C TYR A 126 10.17 12.85 -3.57
N PHE A 127 9.99 13.84 -4.43
CA PHE A 127 10.50 13.75 -5.78
C PHE A 127 12.03 13.80 -5.78
N ARG A 128 12.63 12.93 -6.57
CA ARG A 128 14.08 12.87 -6.78
C ARG A 128 14.40 12.91 -8.26
N GLN A 129 15.59 13.34 -8.56
CA GLN A 129 16.11 13.26 -9.93
C GLN A 129 16.20 11.78 -10.34
N ALA A 130 15.70 11.48 -11.54
CA ALA A 130 15.88 10.15 -12.12
C ALA A 130 17.34 9.94 -12.50
N THR A 131 18.00 8.94 -11.89
CA THR A 131 19.34 8.54 -12.31
C THR A 131 19.22 7.48 -13.41
N PRO A 132 19.92 7.58 -14.54
CA PRO A 132 21.14 8.32 -14.83
C PRO A 132 20.94 9.46 -15.86
N VAL A 133 20.09 10.44 -15.61
CA VAL A 133 19.72 11.43 -16.63
C VAL A 133 20.50 12.75 -16.47
N SER A 134 21.71 12.69 -15.89
CA SER A 134 22.68 13.77 -15.95
C SER A 134 23.66 13.51 -17.09
N TYR A 135 23.58 14.32 -18.13
CA TYR A 135 24.47 14.22 -19.27
C TYR A 135 25.72 15.08 -19.03
N ALA A 136 26.89 14.45 -18.92
CA ALA A 136 28.16 15.14 -18.81
C ALA A 136 28.65 15.53 -20.20
N VAL A 137 28.77 16.82 -20.45
CA VAL A 137 29.39 17.35 -21.67
C VAL A 137 30.91 17.26 -21.49
N THR A 138 31.51 16.23 -22.06
CA THR A 138 32.95 15.95 -21.97
C THR A 138 33.64 16.23 -23.30
N MET A 139 34.76 16.91 -23.26
CA MET A 139 35.51 17.26 -24.46
C MET A 139 36.40 16.09 -24.90
N ARG A 140 36.47 15.88 -26.21
CA ARG A 140 37.35 14.88 -26.84
C ARG A 140 38.65 15.47 -27.34
N VAL A 141 38.75 16.80 -27.30
CA VAL A 141 39.92 17.55 -27.74
C VAL A 141 40.31 18.59 -26.71
N SER A 142 41.56 18.95 -26.65
CA SER A 142 42.05 20.05 -25.83
C SER A 142 41.94 21.40 -26.58
N GLY A 143 41.72 22.48 -25.82
CA GLY A 143 41.60 23.80 -26.42
C GLY A 143 41.21 24.88 -25.41
N TRP A 144 41.08 26.11 -25.88
CA TRP A 144 40.67 27.27 -25.08
C TRP A 144 39.20 27.61 -25.32
N VAL A 145 38.50 27.84 -24.23
CA VAL A 145 37.10 28.31 -24.27
C VAL A 145 37.07 29.73 -24.78
N GLY A 146 36.38 29.97 -25.88
CA GLY A 146 36.12 31.33 -26.38
C GLY A 146 34.93 31.93 -25.62
N THR A 147 33.79 32.03 -26.27
CA THR A 147 32.56 32.53 -25.67
C THR A 147 31.83 31.39 -24.91
N LEU A 148 31.41 31.65 -23.69
CA LEU A 148 30.56 30.76 -22.90
C LEU A 148 29.13 31.32 -22.93
N TYR A 149 28.20 30.63 -23.59
CA TYR A 149 26.78 31.04 -23.70
C TYR A 149 25.96 30.59 -22.51
N ALA A 150 26.23 29.36 -22.05
CA ALA A 150 25.53 28.76 -20.92
C ALA A 150 26.34 28.98 -19.64
N THR A 151 26.00 30.03 -18.87
CA THR A 151 26.78 30.50 -17.73
C THR A 151 26.12 30.26 -16.39
N THR A 152 24.77 30.16 -16.35
CA THR A 152 24.01 30.15 -15.11
C THR A 152 23.41 28.77 -14.86
N ASP A 153 23.73 28.18 -13.72
CA ASP A 153 23.15 26.93 -13.27
C ASP A 153 21.61 27.05 -13.18
N GLY A 154 20.89 26.01 -13.56
CA GLY A 154 19.41 25.99 -13.58
C GLY A 154 18.78 26.59 -14.85
N THR A 155 19.55 27.13 -15.79
CA THR A 155 19.03 27.62 -17.08
C THR A 155 18.51 26.48 -17.93
N ALA A 156 17.30 26.63 -18.48
CA ALA A 156 16.75 25.67 -19.43
C ALA A 156 17.50 25.70 -20.75
N ILE A 157 17.92 24.55 -21.25
CA ILE A 157 18.66 24.38 -22.50
C ILE A 157 17.90 23.38 -23.37
N ARG A 158 17.79 23.69 -24.65
CA ARG A 158 17.25 22.79 -25.67
C ARG A 158 18.39 22.08 -26.41
N LYS A 159 18.10 20.89 -26.90
CA LYS A 159 19.02 20.19 -27.80
C LYS A 159 19.34 21.07 -29.01
N GLY A 160 20.63 21.31 -29.27
CA GLY A 160 21.11 22.16 -30.34
C GLY A 160 21.46 23.61 -29.93
N ASP A 161 21.04 24.06 -28.73
CA ASP A 161 21.41 25.39 -28.24
C ASP A 161 22.92 25.49 -28.05
N PRO A 162 23.56 26.66 -28.39
CA PRO A 162 24.99 26.83 -28.23
C PRO A 162 25.37 26.85 -26.73
N LEU A 163 26.35 26.04 -26.36
CA LEU A 163 26.87 26.00 -24.99
C LEU A 163 28.09 26.88 -24.83
N PHE A 164 29.09 26.71 -25.70
CA PHE A 164 30.31 27.46 -25.71
C PHE A 164 31.00 27.34 -27.07
N THR A 165 31.98 28.22 -27.32
CA THR A 165 32.92 28.09 -28.44
C THR A 165 34.27 27.61 -27.93
N LEU A 166 34.97 26.85 -28.75
CA LEU A 166 36.30 26.31 -28.46
C LEU A 166 37.27 26.60 -29.59
N TYR A 167 38.42 27.16 -29.26
CA TYR A 167 39.59 27.18 -30.10
C TYR A 167 40.45 25.96 -29.82
N SER A 168 40.73 25.17 -30.83
CA SER A 168 41.62 24.01 -30.74
C SER A 168 42.50 23.93 -31.98
N PRO A 169 43.84 24.01 -31.82
CA PRO A 169 44.76 23.84 -32.94
C PRO A 169 44.57 22.50 -33.67
N GLN A 170 44.24 21.46 -32.94
CA GLN A 170 43.96 20.12 -33.49
C GLN A 170 42.71 20.12 -34.39
N LEU A 171 41.62 20.81 -33.99
CA LEU A 171 40.42 20.93 -34.80
C LEU A 171 40.68 21.80 -36.03
N LEU A 172 41.35 22.92 -35.85
CA LEU A 172 41.67 23.83 -36.94
C LEU A 172 42.46 23.12 -38.04
N ALA A 173 43.55 22.42 -37.68
CA ALA A 173 44.34 21.65 -38.64
C ALA A 173 43.51 20.55 -39.34
N ALA A 174 42.61 19.87 -38.61
CA ALA A 174 41.72 18.85 -39.20
C ALA A 174 40.64 19.45 -40.11
N GLU A 175 40.20 20.70 -39.87
CA GLU A 175 39.29 21.43 -40.76
C GLU A 175 39.98 21.86 -42.06
N GLU A 176 41.22 22.34 -41.96
CA GLU A 176 42.03 22.66 -43.14
C GLU A 176 42.28 21.43 -44.00
N GLU A 177 42.60 20.29 -43.36
CA GLU A 177 42.76 19.00 -44.05
C GLU A 177 41.44 18.56 -44.72
N LEU A 178 40.27 18.78 -44.08
CA LEU A 178 38.96 18.50 -44.67
C LEU A 178 38.69 19.35 -45.90
N LEU A 179 39.01 20.63 -45.83
CA LEU A 179 38.86 21.58 -46.96
C LEU A 179 39.72 21.17 -48.14
N ALA A 180 41.03 20.83 -47.92
CA ALA A 180 41.91 20.32 -48.92
C ALA A 180 41.40 19.02 -49.56
N ALA A 181 40.94 18.08 -48.76
CA ALA A 181 40.36 16.82 -49.24
C ALA A 181 39.07 17.03 -50.04
N SER A 182 38.24 18.01 -49.65
CA SER A 182 37.04 18.39 -50.38
C SER A 182 37.33 18.95 -51.75
N GLN A 183 38.36 19.86 -51.83
CA GLN A 183 38.82 20.40 -53.10
C GLN A 183 39.39 19.31 -54.02
N ASN A 184 40.25 18.45 -53.48
CA ASN A 184 40.78 17.28 -54.21
C ASN A 184 39.68 16.34 -54.72
N SER A 185 38.65 16.07 -53.91
CA SER A 185 37.49 15.25 -54.34
C SER A 185 36.74 15.92 -55.50
N THR A 186 36.62 17.24 -55.48
CA THR A 186 35.94 17.99 -56.56
C THR A 186 36.82 18.01 -57.86
N LEU A 187 38.14 18.12 -57.74
CA LEU A 187 39.07 18.05 -58.88
C LEU A 187 39.11 16.64 -59.47
N ALA A 188 39.21 15.58 -58.61
CA ALA A 188 39.17 14.19 -59.06
C ALA A 188 37.91 13.87 -59.85
N ALA A 189 36.76 14.38 -59.42
CA ALA A 189 35.48 14.21 -60.13
C ALA A 189 35.51 14.76 -61.59
N ARG A 190 36.39 15.67 -61.86
CA ARG A 190 36.56 16.24 -63.21
C ARG A 190 37.50 15.43 -64.15
N THR A 191 38.31 14.55 -63.56
CA THR A 191 39.29 13.72 -64.34
C THR A 191 38.59 12.46 -64.94
N HIS A 192 37.40 12.14 -64.57
CA HIS A 192 36.65 10.96 -65.05
C HIS A 192 37.35 9.62 -64.79
N ASP A 193 38.43 9.59 -63.98
CA ASP A 193 39.06 8.35 -63.57
C ASP A 193 38.40 7.81 -62.30
N PRO A 194 37.72 6.63 -62.38
CA PRO A 194 36.99 6.09 -61.24
C PRO A 194 37.86 5.76 -60.03
N ARG A 195 39.15 5.44 -60.23
CA ARG A 195 40.06 5.12 -59.13
C ARG A 195 40.42 6.36 -58.35
N SER A 196 40.85 7.42 -59.03
CA SER A 196 41.18 8.72 -58.40
C SER A 196 39.98 9.31 -57.68
N VAL A 197 38.77 9.22 -58.24
CA VAL A 197 37.52 9.67 -57.59
C VAL A 197 37.25 8.85 -56.31
N ALA A 198 37.42 7.53 -56.39
CA ALA A 198 37.17 6.68 -55.22
C ALA A 198 38.16 6.95 -54.07
N GLU A 199 39.43 7.15 -54.36
CA GLU A 199 40.47 7.46 -53.40
C GLU A 199 40.27 8.84 -52.74
N ALA A 200 40.03 9.86 -53.50
CA ALA A 200 39.75 11.22 -53.00
C ALA A 200 38.50 11.22 -52.10
N ARG A 201 37.44 10.50 -52.50
CA ARG A 201 36.23 10.35 -51.71
C ARG A 201 36.47 9.61 -50.41
N ARG A 202 37.26 8.53 -50.41
CA ARG A 202 37.64 7.77 -49.18
C ARG A 202 38.42 8.68 -48.23
N LEU A 203 39.37 9.45 -48.71
CA LEU A 203 40.15 10.37 -47.90
C LEU A 203 39.22 11.44 -47.25
N TYR A 204 38.41 12.11 -48.05
CA TYR A 204 37.41 13.07 -47.53
C TYR A 204 36.51 12.48 -46.44
N GLN A 205 35.97 11.30 -46.71
CA GLN A 205 35.10 10.61 -45.72
C GLN A 205 35.84 10.20 -44.45
N SER A 206 37.11 9.84 -44.55
CA SER A 206 37.95 9.49 -43.39
C SER A 206 38.16 10.66 -42.47
N ILE A 207 38.55 11.82 -43.04
CA ILE A 207 38.77 13.05 -42.27
C ILE A 207 37.44 13.53 -41.67
N ARG A 208 36.38 13.51 -42.46
CA ARG A 208 35.05 13.87 -41.98
C ARG A 208 34.60 13.01 -40.76
N ARG A 209 34.79 11.69 -40.79
CA ARG A 209 34.52 10.81 -39.68
C ARG A 209 35.39 11.13 -38.46
N ARG A 210 36.67 11.43 -38.65
CA ARG A 210 37.59 11.84 -37.58
C ARG A 210 37.07 13.10 -36.87
N LEU A 211 36.64 14.13 -37.61
CA LEU A 211 36.09 15.38 -37.05
C LEU A 211 34.77 15.12 -36.28
N ILE A 212 33.89 14.26 -36.81
CA ILE A 212 32.67 13.86 -36.10
C ILE A 212 33.03 13.16 -34.81
N PHE A 213 34.00 12.25 -34.81
CA PHE A 213 34.49 11.59 -33.61
C PHE A 213 35.05 12.58 -32.59
N LEU A 214 35.72 13.66 -33.03
CA LEU A 214 36.23 14.73 -32.16
C LEU A 214 35.11 15.64 -31.61
N GLY A 215 33.88 15.47 -32.06
CA GLY A 215 32.69 16.16 -31.50
C GLY A 215 32.12 17.26 -32.38
N VAL A 216 32.63 17.44 -33.61
CA VAL A 216 32.08 18.40 -34.56
C VAL A 216 30.85 17.81 -35.22
N SER A 217 29.76 18.55 -35.27
CA SER A 217 28.52 18.04 -35.88
C SER A 217 28.61 18.02 -37.42
N ALA A 218 27.92 17.06 -38.06
CA ALA A 218 27.88 16.94 -39.51
C ALA A 218 27.44 18.25 -40.18
N ALA A 219 26.42 18.92 -39.63
CA ALA A 219 25.94 20.22 -40.15
C ALA A 219 26.97 21.34 -40.06
N GLN A 220 27.87 21.29 -39.08
CA GLN A 220 28.99 22.25 -39.01
C GLN A 220 30.04 21.96 -40.09
N LEU A 221 30.38 20.69 -40.31
CA LEU A 221 31.32 20.28 -41.36
C LEU A 221 30.80 20.67 -42.75
N ASP A 222 29.53 20.45 -43.01
CA ASP A 222 28.89 20.81 -44.28
C ASP A 222 28.93 22.33 -44.51
N ARG A 223 28.76 23.15 -43.44
CA ARG A 223 28.91 24.62 -43.50
C ARG A 223 30.33 25.06 -43.74
N ILE A 224 31.33 24.41 -43.11
CA ILE A 224 32.76 24.70 -43.31
C ILE A 224 33.12 24.41 -44.76
N VAL A 225 32.72 23.28 -45.31
CA VAL A 225 32.97 22.93 -46.71
C VAL A 225 32.27 23.89 -47.66
N ALA A 226 31.01 24.26 -47.42
CA ALA A 226 30.27 25.20 -48.26
C ALA A 226 30.89 26.61 -48.25
N GLN A 227 31.37 27.07 -47.09
CA GLN A 227 32.02 28.38 -46.93
C GLN A 227 33.51 28.40 -47.38
N ARG A 228 34.11 27.22 -47.59
CA ARG A 228 35.53 27.04 -47.93
C ARG A 228 36.52 27.74 -46.99
N LYS A 229 36.11 27.84 -45.71
CA LYS A 229 36.90 28.54 -44.70
C LYS A 229 36.85 27.76 -43.37
N ALA A 230 38.04 27.41 -42.85
CA ALA A 230 38.19 26.88 -41.51
C ALA A 230 37.82 27.93 -40.46
N ARG A 231 37.28 27.48 -39.34
CA ARG A 231 36.84 28.36 -38.26
C ARG A 231 37.79 28.24 -37.08
N GLU A 232 38.34 29.36 -36.66
CA GLU A 232 39.19 29.42 -35.47
C GLU A 232 38.44 28.96 -34.21
N TYR A 233 37.17 29.34 -34.09
CA TYR A 233 36.31 28.96 -32.97
C TYR A 233 35.13 28.12 -33.45
N LEU A 234 35.03 26.91 -32.94
CA LEU A 234 33.89 26.03 -33.18
C LEU A 234 32.89 26.10 -32.04
N THR A 235 31.61 26.20 -32.39
CA THR A 235 30.51 26.17 -31.41
C THR A 235 30.15 24.75 -31.07
N PHE A 236 30.10 24.43 -29.78
CA PHE A 236 29.62 23.14 -29.28
C PHE A 236 28.17 23.27 -28.79
N PRO A 237 27.21 22.63 -29.50
CA PRO A 237 25.83 22.69 -29.14
C PRO A 237 25.50 21.65 -28.09
N SER A 238 24.37 21.85 -27.37
CA SER A 238 23.85 20.87 -26.45
C SER A 238 23.38 19.60 -27.15
N PRO A 239 23.83 18.43 -26.73
CA PRO A 239 23.40 17.14 -27.28
C PRO A 239 22.00 16.74 -26.83
N VAL A 240 21.50 17.29 -25.71
CA VAL A 240 20.22 16.95 -25.07
C VAL A 240 19.51 18.23 -24.61
N SER A 241 18.18 18.12 -24.40
CA SER A 241 17.41 19.16 -23.71
C SER A 241 17.39 18.88 -22.21
N GLY A 242 17.46 19.93 -21.40
CA GLY A 242 17.43 19.79 -19.94
C GLY A 242 17.71 21.14 -19.27
N TYR A 243 18.19 21.08 -18.05
CA TYR A 243 18.62 22.24 -17.28
C TYR A 243 20.12 22.19 -17.07
N LEU A 244 20.76 23.36 -17.22
CA LEU A 244 22.18 23.47 -16.95
C LEU A 244 22.45 23.17 -15.47
N GLY A 245 23.23 22.14 -15.20
CA GLY A 245 23.76 21.84 -13.90
C GLY A 245 25.05 22.60 -13.65
N ARG A 246 26.04 21.95 -12.99
CA ARG A 246 27.32 22.60 -12.70
C ARG A 246 28.11 22.91 -13.95
N VAL A 247 28.47 24.17 -14.13
CA VAL A 247 29.46 24.64 -15.13
C VAL A 247 30.86 24.60 -14.48
N SER A 248 31.74 23.78 -15.04
CA SER A 248 33.10 23.53 -14.48
C SER A 248 34.20 24.34 -15.14
N VAL A 249 33.86 25.19 -16.12
CA VAL A 249 34.83 25.97 -16.91
C VAL A 249 34.45 27.44 -16.94
N ARG A 250 35.45 28.28 -17.26
CA ARG A 250 35.31 29.73 -17.44
C ARG A 250 35.70 30.15 -18.85
N GLN A 251 35.20 31.27 -19.27
CA GLN A 251 35.65 31.88 -20.53
C GLN A 251 37.18 32.08 -20.50
N LYS A 252 37.84 31.86 -21.62
CA LYS A 252 39.30 31.91 -21.79
C LYS A 252 40.10 30.85 -21.01
N SER A 253 39.44 29.90 -20.32
CA SER A 253 40.15 28.78 -19.68
C SER A 253 40.56 27.71 -20.70
N PHE A 254 41.62 26.98 -20.40
CA PHE A 254 42.06 25.83 -21.15
C PHE A 254 41.32 24.56 -20.68
N ILE A 255 40.82 23.77 -21.61
CA ILE A 255 40.17 22.48 -21.38
C ILE A 255 41.05 21.36 -21.90
N LYS A 256 41.23 20.32 -21.12
CA LYS A 256 41.90 19.09 -21.53
C LYS A 256 40.95 18.10 -22.15
N SER A 257 41.42 17.27 -23.06
CA SER A 257 40.68 16.09 -23.53
C SER A 257 40.32 15.19 -22.36
N GLY A 258 39.08 14.67 -22.33
CA GLY A 258 38.51 13.90 -21.21
C GLY A 258 37.87 14.74 -20.10
N GLN A 259 38.06 16.05 -20.09
CA GLN A 259 37.50 16.94 -19.07
C GLN A 259 36.02 17.19 -19.29
N THR A 260 35.22 17.07 -18.20
CA THR A 260 33.81 17.48 -18.20
C THR A 260 33.72 19.00 -18.07
N VAL A 261 33.08 19.65 -19.03
CA VAL A 261 32.88 21.09 -19.11
C VAL A 261 31.66 21.52 -18.28
N MET A 262 30.57 20.81 -18.43
CA MET A 262 29.32 21.07 -17.74
C MET A 262 28.46 19.81 -17.67
N ARG A 263 27.42 19.86 -16.85
CA ARG A 263 26.40 18.82 -16.77
C ARG A 263 25.07 19.39 -17.19
N ILE A 264 24.28 18.60 -17.89
CA ILE A 264 22.89 18.92 -18.26
C ILE A 264 22.00 17.92 -17.60
N GLU A 265 21.09 18.39 -16.73
CA GLU A 265 20.17 17.58 -15.97
C GLU A 265 18.86 17.50 -16.72
N GLN A 266 18.46 16.28 -17.08
CA GLN A 266 17.18 16.06 -17.73
C GLN A 266 16.13 15.82 -16.64
N LEU A 267 15.16 16.72 -16.51
CA LEU A 267 14.06 16.64 -15.55
C LEU A 267 12.73 16.29 -16.21
N SER A 268 12.76 15.83 -17.47
CA SER A 268 11.55 15.36 -18.18
C SER A 268 10.92 14.13 -17.56
N THR A 269 11.69 13.40 -16.77
CA THR A 269 11.25 12.29 -15.94
C THR A 269 11.85 12.45 -14.55
N VAL A 270 11.03 12.28 -13.53
CA VAL A 270 11.45 12.31 -12.13
C VAL A 270 11.00 11.04 -11.43
N TRP A 271 11.68 10.69 -10.37
CA TRP A 271 11.28 9.60 -9.49
C TRP A 271 10.61 10.16 -8.24
N LEU A 272 9.67 9.42 -7.71
CA LEU A 272 9.08 9.67 -6.41
C LEU A 272 9.48 8.52 -5.49
N ASP A 273 10.15 8.83 -4.39
CA ASP A 273 10.43 7.90 -3.31
C ASP A 273 9.32 8.05 -2.27
N ALA A 274 8.36 7.14 -2.28
CA ALA A 274 7.26 7.07 -1.33
C ALA A 274 7.62 6.15 -0.16
N LYS A 275 7.28 6.55 1.07
CA LYS A 275 7.56 5.79 2.29
C LYS A 275 6.32 5.02 2.70
N VAL A 276 6.31 3.72 2.51
CA VAL A 276 5.19 2.82 2.80
C VAL A 276 5.52 2.00 4.04
N TYR A 277 4.59 1.94 5.00
CA TYR A 277 4.77 1.10 6.19
C TYR A 277 4.78 -0.39 5.81
N ASP A 278 5.58 -1.20 6.50
CA ASP A 278 5.68 -2.64 6.28
C ASP A 278 4.30 -3.32 6.31
N SER A 279 3.44 -2.97 7.25
CA SER A 279 2.06 -3.47 7.34
C SER A 279 1.17 -3.16 6.12
N GLN A 280 1.55 -2.18 5.29
CA GLN A 280 0.84 -1.79 4.08
C GLN A 280 1.48 -2.36 2.80
N LEU A 281 2.68 -2.91 2.91
CA LEU A 281 3.44 -3.42 1.77
C LEU A 281 2.73 -4.55 1.00
N PRO A 282 1.96 -5.46 1.63
CA PRO A 282 1.20 -6.48 0.91
C PRO A 282 0.21 -5.93 -0.12
N TRP A 283 -0.16 -4.64 0.02
CA TRP A 283 -1.07 -3.93 -0.89
C TRP A 283 -0.37 -3.21 -2.04
N VAL A 284 0.96 -3.22 -2.10
CA VAL A 284 1.73 -2.46 -3.08
C VAL A 284 2.51 -3.41 -3.98
N ARG A 285 2.30 -3.31 -5.30
CA ARG A 285 2.93 -4.16 -6.29
C ARG A 285 3.65 -3.35 -7.35
N LEU A 286 4.65 -3.97 -7.98
CA LEU A 286 5.33 -3.39 -9.15
C LEU A 286 4.33 -3.20 -10.30
N GLY A 287 4.45 -2.06 -11.00
CA GLY A 287 3.58 -1.72 -12.13
C GLY A 287 2.28 -1.00 -11.76
N GLU A 288 1.90 -0.95 -10.49
CA GLU A 288 0.70 -0.23 -10.05
C GLU A 288 0.80 1.27 -10.27
N VAL A 289 -0.37 1.88 -10.46
CA VAL A 289 -0.49 3.33 -10.61
C VAL A 289 -0.41 3.99 -9.25
N ILE A 290 0.43 4.99 -9.16
CA ILE A 290 0.61 5.83 -7.99
C ILE A 290 0.24 7.27 -8.35
N GLN A 291 -0.55 7.90 -7.51
CA GLN A 291 -0.98 9.28 -7.67
C GLN A 291 -0.29 10.16 -6.64
N ALA A 292 0.24 11.29 -7.11
CA ALA A 292 0.92 12.27 -6.27
C ALA A 292 0.27 13.65 -6.41
N ARG A 293 0.10 14.34 -5.29
CA ARG A 293 -0.31 15.75 -5.23
C ARG A 293 0.76 16.56 -4.51
N ILE A 294 1.11 17.71 -5.09
CA ILE A 294 2.12 18.64 -4.56
C ILE A 294 1.46 19.91 -4.02
N ALA A 295 2.06 20.54 -3.03
CA ALA A 295 1.52 21.76 -2.44
C ALA A 295 1.52 22.95 -3.42
N ALA A 296 2.42 22.95 -4.40
CA ALA A 296 2.52 24.01 -5.41
C ALA A 296 1.34 24.01 -6.41
N ASP A 297 0.67 22.86 -6.59
CA ASP A 297 -0.53 22.72 -7.44
C ASP A 297 -1.47 21.67 -6.82
N PRO A 298 -2.23 22.05 -5.80
CA PRO A 298 -3.08 21.12 -5.03
C PRO A 298 -4.26 20.58 -5.82
N GLY A 299 -4.68 21.28 -6.87
CA GLY A 299 -5.78 20.87 -7.75
C GLY A 299 -5.38 19.80 -8.77
N ARG A 300 -4.09 19.61 -8.99
CA ARG A 300 -3.57 18.68 -9.98
C ARG A 300 -3.06 17.38 -9.35
N THR A 301 -3.51 16.27 -9.89
CA THR A 301 -2.99 14.94 -9.56
C THR A 301 -2.03 14.51 -10.66
N PHE A 302 -0.83 14.13 -10.26
CA PHE A 302 0.19 13.56 -11.15
C PHE A 302 0.14 12.06 -11.01
N GLU A 303 0.22 11.36 -12.13
CA GLU A 303 0.22 9.90 -12.17
C GLU A 303 1.60 9.36 -12.54
N GLY A 304 1.98 8.31 -11.86
CA GLY A 304 3.21 7.58 -12.10
C GLY A 304 2.99 6.07 -12.00
N ARG A 305 4.06 5.30 -12.24
CA ARG A 305 4.05 3.84 -12.09
C ARG A 305 5.17 3.40 -11.20
N ILE A 306 4.85 2.48 -10.29
CA ILE A 306 5.81 1.84 -9.40
C ILE A 306 6.70 0.93 -10.23
N PHE A 307 8.01 1.12 -10.15
CA PHE A 307 8.99 0.28 -10.86
C PHE A 307 10.02 -0.38 -9.94
N PHE A 308 10.07 0.03 -8.68
CA PHE A 308 10.99 -0.53 -7.71
C PHE A 308 10.42 -0.44 -6.30
N ILE A 309 10.58 -1.51 -5.55
CA ILE A 309 10.28 -1.60 -4.12
C ILE A 309 11.59 -2.00 -3.46
N ASP A 310 12.09 -1.19 -2.53
CA ASP A 310 13.35 -1.44 -1.84
C ASP A 310 13.22 -2.72 -0.99
N PRO A 311 14.12 -3.69 -1.13
CA PRO A 311 14.10 -4.88 -0.28
C PRO A 311 14.47 -4.61 1.18
N ASN A 312 15.04 -3.42 1.47
CA ASN A 312 15.44 -3.03 2.81
C ASN A 312 14.39 -2.13 3.45
N GLU A 313 14.08 -2.42 4.70
CA GLU A 313 13.25 -1.56 5.55
C GLU A 313 14.13 -0.57 6.33
N ASP A 314 13.67 0.65 6.49
CA ASP A 314 14.26 1.64 7.40
C ASP A 314 13.82 1.33 8.85
N PRO A 315 14.72 0.82 9.71
CA PRO A 315 14.34 0.36 11.04
C PRO A 315 13.91 1.48 11.98
N ARG A 316 14.19 2.74 11.65
CA ARG A 316 13.78 3.89 12.47
C ARG A 316 12.35 4.29 12.24
N THR A 317 11.84 4.05 11.03
CA THR A 317 10.51 4.51 10.60
C THR A 317 9.56 3.36 10.30
N ASN A 318 10.06 2.12 10.29
CA ASN A 318 9.34 0.91 9.87
C ASN A 318 8.67 1.11 8.51
N THR A 319 9.44 1.68 7.56
CA THR A 319 8.95 1.96 6.21
C THR A 319 9.88 1.39 5.15
N VAL A 320 9.28 0.91 4.08
CA VAL A 320 9.95 0.51 2.85
C VAL A 320 9.83 1.64 1.82
N THR A 321 10.89 1.88 1.07
CA THR A 321 10.88 2.88 0.01
C THR A 321 10.31 2.28 -1.27
N VAL A 322 9.18 2.82 -1.72
CA VAL A 322 8.56 2.48 -2.99
C VAL A 322 8.89 3.59 -3.99
N ARG A 323 9.53 3.22 -5.10
CA ARG A 323 9.95 4.19 -6.11
C ARG A 323 9.07 4.10 -7.35
N ALA A 324 8.56 5.24 -7.76
CA ALA A 324 7.72 5.38 -8.93
C ALA A 324 8.28 6.40 -9.93
N ARG A 325 8.01 6.18 -11.21
CA ARG A 325 8.42 7.06 -12.30
C ARG A 325 7.26 7.97 -12.70
N PHE A 326 7.57 9.27 -12.81
CA PHE A 326 6.62 10.30 -13.23
C PHE A 326 7.13 11.04 -14.45
N ALA A 327 6.25 11.28 -15.42
CA ALA A 327 6.53 12.18 -16.53
C ALA A 327 6.46 13.64 -16.05
N ASN A 328 7.43 14.45 -16.46
CA ASN A 328 7.55 15.84 -16.05
C ASN A 328 7.90 16.76 -17.24
N PRO A 329 7.07 16.81 -18.29
CA PRO A 329 7.38 17.55 -19.51
C PRO A 329 7.46 19.06 -19.29
N VAL A 330 6.73 19.58 -18.31
CA VAL A 330 6.66 21.03 -18.01
C VAL A 330 7.60 21.45 -16.89
N GLY A 331 8.28 20.48 -16.21
CA GLY A 331 9.24 20.78 -15.14
C GLY A 331 8.59 21.21 -13.81
N LEU A 332 7.29 20.95 -13.61
CA LEU A 332 6.58 21.29 -12.35
C LEU A 332 7.03 20.43 -11.17
N LEU A 333 7.36 19.15 -11.44
CA LEU A 333 7.85 18.24 -10.43
C LEU A 333 9.34 18.45 -10.23
N ARG A 334 9.70 19.21 -9.19
CA ARG A 334 11.10 19.51 -8.90
C ARG A 334 11.68 18.50 -7.92
N PRO A 335 12.91 18.02 -8.12
CA PRO A 335 13.61 17.22 -7.11
C PRO A 335 13.63 17.93 -5.76
N GLY A 336 13.37 17.20 -4.68
CA GLY A 336 13.21 17.75 -3.34
C GLY A 336 11.77 18.12 -2.96
N THR A 337 10.84 18.20 -3.93
CA THR A 337 9.43 18.52 -3.64
C THR A 337 8.77 17.37 -2.88
N TYR A 338 8.08 17.72 -1.79
CA TYR A 338 7.21 16.84 -1.02
C TYR A 338 5.87 16.61 -1.74
N ALA A 339 5.35 15.41 -1.67
CA ALA A 339 4.07 15.04 -2.26
C ALA A 339 3.24 14.16 -1.32
N LEU A 340 1.93 14.39 -1.32
CA LEU A 340 0.95 13.46 -0.79
C LEU A 340 0.68 12.39 -1.83
N VAL A 341 0.72 11.14 -1.42
CA VAL A 341 0.74 9.99 -2.31
C VAL A 341 -0.42 9.06 -2.01
N ASN A 342 -1.14 8.65 -3.04
CA ASN A 342 -2.15 7.61 -2.99
C ASN A 342 -1.76 6.48 -3.94
N ILE A 343 -1.74 5.26 -3.42
CA ILE A 343 -1.53 4.03 -4.18
C ILE A 343 -2.81 3.23 -4.09
N ALA A 344 -3.54 3.10 -5.19
CA ALA A 344 -4.72 2.25 -5.26
C ALA A 344 -4.25 0.84 -5.58
N SER A 345 -4.39 -0.08 -4.62
CA SER A 345 -4.04 -1.48 -4.88
C SER A 345 -5.00 -2.11 -5.87
N THR A 346 -4.48 -3.01 -6.68
CA THR A 346 -5.33 -3.93 -7.46
C THR A 346 -6.11 -4.79 -6.48
N PRO A 347 -7.46 -4.82 -6.54
CA PRO A 347 -8.25 -5.64 -5.64
C PRO A 347 -7.87 -7.12 -5.74
N LEU A 348 -7.83 -7.79 -4.60
CA LEU A 348 -7.73 -9.24 -4.54
C LEU A 348 -9.12 -9.81 -4.75
N GLU A 349 -9.31 -10.62 -5.78
CA GLU A 349 -10.58 -11.25 -6.11
C GLU A 349 -10.80 -12.55 -5.30
N ASP A 350 -12.06 -12.96 -5.16
CA ASP A 350 -12.47 -14.22 -4.54
C ASP A 350 -11.94 -14.46 -3.12
N ILE A 351 -11.88 -13.40 -2.32
CA ILE A 351 -11.45 -13.47 -0.93
C ILE A 351 -12.67 -13.62 -0.03
N LEU A 352 -12.61 -14.56 0.92
CA LEU A 352 -13.65 -14.69 1.95
C LEU A 352 -13.55 -13.51 2.92
N LEU A 353 -14.64 -12.74 3.03
CA LEU A 353 -14.68 -11.47 3.74
C LEU A 353 -15.71 -11.50 4.87
N ALA A 354 -15.30 -10.94 6.01
CA ALA A 354 -16.20 -10.61 7.11
C ALA A 354 -16.08 -9.12 7.46
N PRO A 355 -17.11 -8.49 8.04
CA PRO A 355 -16.96 -7.15 8.61
C PRO A 355 -15.90 -7.14 9.71
N ALA A 356 -15.03 -6.14 9.72
CA ALA A 356 -13.99 -6.02 10.76
C ALA A 356 -14.59 -5.88 12.17
N SER A 357 -15.80 -5.29 12.26
CA SER A 357 -16.54 -5.18 13.51
C SER A 357 -17.02 -6.54 14.07
N ALA A 358 -17.05 -7.59 13.25
CA ALA A 358 -17.43 -8.94 13.71
C ALA A 358 -16.27 -9.69 14.38
N ILE A 359 -15.05 -9.17 14.29
CA ILE A 359 -13.86 -9.81 14.84
C ILE A 359 -13.50 -9.20 16.19
N ILE A 360 -13.49 -10.03 17.21
CA ILE A 360 -13.12 -9.66 18.57
C ILE A 360 -11.68 -10.10 18.81
N HIS A 361 -10.81 -9.14 19.09
CA HIS A 361 -9.42 -9.41 19.43
C HIS A 361 -9.33 -9.67 20.94
N THR A 362 -9.03 -10.89 21.31
CA THR A 362 -8.83 -11.30 22.71
C THR A 362 -7.35 -11.49 23.01
N GLY A 363 -6.97 -11.55 24.28
CA GLY A 363 -5.58 -11.84 24.67
C GLY A 363 -5.05 -13.20 24.19
N THR A 364 -5.95 -14.12 23.77
CA THR A 364 -5.61 -15.48 23.31
C THR A 364 -5.79 -15.67 21.80
N GLY A 365 -6.24 -14.65 21.07
CA GLY A 365 -6.45 -14.71 19.64
C GLY A 365 -7.70 -13.97 19.17
N GLU A 366 -8.12 -14.24 17.97
CA GLU A 366 -9.28 -13.62 17.33
C GLU A 366 -10.48 -14.56 17.40
N VAL A 367 -11.65 -14.02 17.74
CA VAL A 367 -12.90 -14.75 17.89
C VAL A 367 -14.01 -14.01 17.15
N ALA A 368 -14.89 -14.74 16.47
CA ALA A 368 -16.12 -14.23 15.90
C ALA A 368 -17.32 -14.97 16.50
N LEU A 369 -18.43 -14.27 16.71
CA LEU A 369 -19.70 -14.86 17.14
C LEU A 369 -20.52 -15.22 15.91
N VAL A 370 -20.74 -16.52 15.69
CA VAL A 370 -21.54 -17.03 14.56
C VAL A 370 -22.97 -17.21 15.01
N ALA A 371 -23.91 -16.57 14.33
CA ALA A 371 -25.33 -16.72 14.55
C ALA A 371 -25.86 -18.03 13.93
N LYS A 372 -26.48 -18.89 14.74
CA LYS A 372 -27.10 -20.13 14.28
C LYS A 372 -28.62 -19.99 14.13
N GLY A 373 -29.13 -18.78 14.27
CA GLY A 373 -30.57 -18.49 14.30
C GLY A 373 -31.25 -18.85 15.63
N LYS A 374 -32.45 -18.33 15.80
CA LYS A 374 -33.26 -18.52 17.02
C LYS A 374 -32.56 -18.09 18.32
N GLY A 375 -31.82 -16.95 18.26
CA GLY A 375 -31.09 -16.39 19.40
C GLY A 375 -29.91 -17.24 19.88
N ARG A 376 -29.35 -18.10 19.03
CA ARG A 376 -28.18 -18.92 19.36
C ARG A 376 -26.93 -18.39 18.70
N PHE A 377 -25.92 -18.16 19.50
CA PHE A 377 -24.63 -17.64 19.10
C PHE A 377 -23.50 -18.57 19.55
N VAL A 378 -22.55 -18.82 18.66
CA VAL A 378 -21.42 -19.72 18.94
C VAL A 378 -20.13 -18.96 18.74
N PRO A 379 -19.32 -18.77 19.79
CA PRO A 379 -17.99 -18.19 19.63
C PRO A 379 -17.11 -19.17 18.86
N ARG A 380 -16.42 -18.65 17.86
CA ARG A 380 -15.52 -19.45 17.03
C ARG A 380 -14.19 -18.73 16.87
N LYS A 381 -13.11 -19.45 17.11
CA LYS A 381 -11.76 -18.94 16.86
C LYS A 381 -11.60 -18.76 15.36
N VAL A 382 -11.10 -17.59 14.97
CA VAL A 382 -10.86 -17.19 13.57
C VAL A 382 -9.41 -16.78 13.39
N THR A 383 -8.94 -16.85 12.17
CA THR A 383 -7.67 -16.25 11.79
C THR A 383 -7.96 -15.29 10.65
N THR A 384 -7.62 -14.04 10.85
CA THR A 384 -7.83 -13.00 9.85
C THR A 384 -6.53 -12.67 9.10
N GLY A 385 -6.67 -12.02 7.96
CA GLY A 385 -5.57 -11.55 7.13
C GLY A 385 -5.66 -10.06 6.86
N LEU A 386 -5.63 -9.69 5.60
CA LEU A 386 -5.62 -8.29 5.18
C LEU A 386 -6.94 -7.57 5.45
N THR A 387 -6.86 -6.28 5.81
CA THR A 387 -8.02 -5.41 6.03
C THR A 387 -8.13 -4.37 4.93
N GLY A 388 -9.25 -4.33 4.21
CA GLY A 388 -9.55 -3.38 3.13
C GLY A 388 -10.02 -2.00 3.60
N ASN A 389 -10.32 -1.13 2.63
CA ASN A 389 -10.86 0.21 2.89
C ASN A 389 -12.33 0.20 3.37
N ASP A 390 -13.09 -0.78 2.98
CA ASP A 390 -14.52 -0.96 3.25
C ASP A 390 -14.80 -1.54 4.64
N ARG A 391 -13.79 -1.55 5.52
CA ARG A 391 -13.85 -2.16 6.86
C ARG A 391 -14.17 -3.64 6.82
N ARG A 392 -13.84 -4.33 5.74
CA ARG A 392 -13.88 -5.78 5.65
C ARG A 392 -12.50 -6.35 5.87
N VAL A 393 -12.48 -7.53 6.46
CA VAL A 393 -11.27 -8.28 6.76
C VAL A 393 -11.31 -9.62 6.05
N GLN A 394 -10.18 -10.03 5.51
CA GLN A 394 -9.98 -11.36 4.94
C GLN A 394 -10.06 -12.40 6.05
N VAL A 395 -10.83 -13.45 5.82
CA VAL A 395 -10.89 -14.62 6.71
C VAL A 395 -10.04 -15.73 6.11
N LEU A 396 -8.96 -16.10 6.82
CA LEU A 396 -8.08 -17.19 6.42
C LEU A 396 -8.59 -18.54 6.92
N SER A 397 -9.18 -18.57 8.11
CA SER A 397 -9.77 -19.79 8.69
C SER A 397 -10.82 -19.46 9.77
N GLY A 398 -11.66 -20.43 10.07
CA GLY A 398 -12.64 -20.35 11.16
C GLY A 398 -14.07 -20.04 10.74
N LEU A 399 -14.31 -19.38 9.60
CA LEU A 399 -15.64 -19.08 9.08
C LEU A 399 -15.83 -19.66 7.67
N LYS A 400 -17.09 -19.82 7.29
CA LYS A 400 -17.49 -20.30 5.95
C LYS A 400 -18.38 -19.27 5.27
N ALA A 401 -18.38 -19.28 3.95
CA ALA A 401 -19.27 -18.44 3.17
C ALA A 401 -20.74 -18.76 3.50
N GLY A 402 -21.56 -17.72 3.63
CA GLY A 402 -22.97 -17.82 3.98
C GLY A 402 -23.24 -17.89 5.48
N GLU A 403 -22.23 -18.01 6.35
CA GLU A 403 -22.43 -17.91 7.79
C GLU A 403 -22.68 -16.44 8.19
N GLU A 404 -23.60 -16.25 9.12
CA GLU A 404 -23.90 -14.94 9.70
C GLU A 404 -23.05 -14.69 10.94
N VAL A 405 -22.39 -13.55 11.01
CA VAL A 405 -21.55 -13.13 12.15
C VAL A 405 -22.12 -11.87 12.78
N VAL A 406 -22.04 -11.79 14.10
CA VAL A 406 -22.52 -10.65 14.87
C VAL A 406 -21.58 -9.47 14.70
N THR A 407 -22.13 -8.31 14.34
CA THR A 407 -21.38 -7.08 14.09
C THR A 407 -21.54 -6.01 15.16
N SER A 408 -22.61 -6.13 15.99
CA SER A 408 -22.90 -5.24 17.12
C SER A 408 -23.42 -6.04 18.30
N GLY A 409 -23.36 -5.48 19.50
CA GLY A 409 -23.84 -6.14 20.72
C GLY A 409 -22.92 -7.24 21.27
N GLN A 410 -21.74 -7.43 20.73
CA GLN A 410 -20.79 -8.51 21.08
C GLN A 410 -20.37 -8.48 22.55
N PHE A 411 -20.16 -7.29 23.12
CA PHE A 411 -19.75 -7.13 24.51
C PHE A 411 -20.81 -7.66 25.48
N LEU A 412 -22.09 -7.45 25.17
CA LEU A 412 -23.18 -7.92 26.01
C LEU A 412 -23.33 -9.44 25.95
N ILE A 413 -23.10 -10.04 24.78
CA ILE A 413 -23.11 -11.49 24.59
C ILE A 413 -21.93 -12.14 25.35
N ASP A 414 -20.78 -11.51 25.38
CA ASP A 414 -19.60 -11.99 26.09
C ASP A 414 -19.80 -11.93 27.61
N VAL A 415 -20.42 -10.87 28.13
CA VAL A 415 -20.80 -10.75 29.55
C VAL A 415 -21.77 -11.84 29.95
N GLU A 416 -22.81 -12.08 29.15
CA GLU A 416 -23.80 -13.14 29.39
C GLU A 416 -23.14 -14.54 29.36
N SER A 417 -22.23 -14.78 28.43
CA SER A 417 -21.45 -16.02 28.33
C SER A 417 -20.57 -16.25 29.55
N ASN A 418 -19.88 -15.24 30.03
CA ASN A 418 -19.05 -15.31 31.23
C ASN A 418 -19.86 -15.52 32.49
N MET A 419 -21.01 -14.87 32.61
CA MET A 419 -21.96 -15.09 33.73
C MET A 419 -22.46 -16.51 33.76
N ASN A 420 -22.85 -17.09 32.61
CA ASN A 420 -23.30 -18.46 32.50
C ASN A 420 -22.19 -19.46 32.81
N GLU A 421 -20.94 -19.19 32.44
CA GLU A 421 -19.78 -20.03 32.76
C GLU A 421 -19.43 -19.97 34.25
N LEU A 422 -19.46 -18.80 34.86
CA LEU A 422 -19.28 -18.62 36.31
C LEU A 422 -20.33 -19.35 37.10
N THR A 423 -21.61 -19.24 36.70
CA THR A 423 -22.72 -19.97 37.32
C THR A 423 -22.55 -21.48 37.20
N ARG A 424 -22.07 -21.96 36.02
CA ARG A 424 -21.78 -23.38 35.79
C ARG A 424 -20.60 -23.88 36.65
N LYS A 425 -19.52 -23.07 36.81
CA LYS A 425 -18.38 -23.40 37.67
C LYS A 425 -18.77 -23.44 39.15
N LEU A 426 -19.60 -22.53 39.60
CA LEU A 426 -20.11 -22.50 40.97
C LEU A 426 -20.99 -23.74 41.26
N THR A 427 -21.84 -24.15 40.30
CA THR A 427 -22.70 -25.33 40.46
C THR A 427 -21.95 -26.67 40.31
N ALA A 428 -20.80 -26.68 39.57
CA ALA A 428 -19.96 -27.87 39.42
C ALA A 428 -18.97 -28.06 40.59
N GLY A 429 -18.60 -26.97 41.27
CA GLY A 429 -17.63 -27.00 42.39
C GLY A 429 -18.16 -27.58 43.71
N GLU A 430 -19.51 -27.74 43.86
CA GLU A 430 -20.11 -28.29 45.09
C GLU A 430 -20.09 -29.82 45.16
N HIS A 431 -19.60 -30.54 44.16
CA HIS A 431 -19.59 -32.01 44.17
C HIS A 431 -18.23 -32.65 44.49
N SER A 432 -17.22 -31.92 44.84
CA SER A 432 -15.86 -32.48 45.12
C SER A 432 -15.32 -32.19 46.52
N SER A 433 -16.12 -31.84 47.49
CA SER A 433 -15.67 -31.76 48.90
C SER A 433 -16.34 -32.82 49.75
N ARG A 434 -15.78 -34.03 49.72
CA ARG A 434 -16.01 -35.04 50.75
C ARG A 434 -14.81 -34.97 51.72
N PRO A 435 -15.02 -34.65 52.98
CA PRO A 435 -13.93 -34.69 53.95
C PRO A 435 -13.71 -36.13 54.41
N THR A 436 -12.59 -36.72 54.05
CA THR A 436 -12.06 -37.88 54.80
C THR A 436 -11.26 -37.34 55.97
N GLY A 437 -11.83 -37.51 57.15
CA GLY A 437 -11.13 -37.33 58.39
C GLY A 437 -10.10 -38.42 58.64
N ALA A 438 -8.96 -38.04 59.14
CA ALA A 438 -8.11 -38.88 59.96
C ALA A 438 -7.18 -37.99 60.80
N SER A 439 -7.39 -38.08 62.06
CA SER A 439 -6.62 -37.76 63.24
C SER A 439 -5.09 -37.98 63.14
N GLY A 440 -4.32 -37.19 63.88
CA GLY A 440 -2.95 -37.53 64.29
C GLY A 440 -2.13 -36.27 64.59
N SER A 441 -2.22 -35.82 65.76
CA SER A 441 -1.30 -35.56 66.92
C SER A 441 0.10 -35.02 66.59
N SER A 442 0.36 -33.99 67.39
CA SER A 442 1.59 -33.66 68.13
C SER A 442 2.78 -33.00 67.42
N GLY A 443 3.13 -31.88 67.97
CA GLY A 443 4.47 -31.67 68.49
C GLY A 443 5.35 -30.61 67.82
N GLY A 444 5.44 -29.49 68.45
CA GLY A 444 6.74 -29.01 68.89
C GLY A 444 7.49 -28.00 68.02
N ALA A 445 7.68 -26.91 68.69
CA ALA A 445 8.89 -26.11 68.71
C ALA A 445 9.01 -24.87 67.77
N MET A 446 8.86 -23.78 68.46
CA MET A 446 9.43 -22.46 68.17
C MET A 446 10.91 -22.51 67.75
N ARG A 447 11.32 -21.64 66.88
CA ARG A 447 12.47 -20.72 66.92
C ARG A 447 12.73 -20.20 65.51
N GLY A 448 12.71 -18.92 65.37
CA GLY A 448 13.81 -18.00 65.38
C GLY A 448 13.71 -17.09 64.18
N MET A 449 13.28 -15.86 64.37
CA MET A 449 13.71 -14.73 63.54
C MET A 449 15.22 -14.45 63.73
N PRO A 450 15.92 -13.94 62.74
CA PRO A 450 16.25 -12.51 62.72
C PRO A 450 16.19 -11.89 61.34
N ALA A 451 15.59 -10.72 61.24
CA ALA A 451 16.15 -9.37 61.16
C ALA A 451 17.11 -9.05 60.00
N ARG A 452 16.60 -8.10 59.16
CA ARG A 452 17.31 -6.97 58.53
C ARG A 452 18.62 -7.19 57.76
N SER A 453 18.61 -6.72 56.51
CA SER A 453 19.52 -5.68 55.98
C SER A 453 18.95 -5.09 54.70
N GLU A 454 18.77 -3.96 54.70
CA GLU A 454 19.02 -2.65 54.10
C GLU A 454 19.93 -2.70 52.87
N ALA A 455 19.48 -1.89 51.89
CA ALA A 455 20.27 -0.99 51.05
C ALA A 455 20.80 -1.49 49.70
N GLY A 456 20.38 -0.78 48.68
CA GLY A 456 21.00 -0.76 47.37
C GLY A 456 20.32 0.18 46.39
N ARG A 457 20.40 1.50 46.62
CA ARG A 457 20.09 2.51 45.59
C ARG A 457 21.16 2.49 44.48
N PRO A 458 20.82 2.65 43.23
CA PRO A 458 21.81 2.79 42.17
C PRO A 458 22.31 4.24 42.07
N ALA A 459 23.62 4.32 41.83
CA ALA A 459 24.43 5.50 41.72
C ALA A 459 24.13 6.30 40.43
N LYS A 460 24.19 7.60 40.64
CA LYS A 460 24.15 8.70 39.68
C LYS A 460 25.36 8.67 38.74
N ALA A 461 25.15 8.66 37.45
CA ALA A 461 26.18 8.80 36.43
C ALA A 461 26.65 10.26 36.35
N ALA A 462 27.97 10.43 36.41
CA ALA A 462 28.69 11.67 36.36
C ALA A 462 28.79 12.27 34.96
N ARG A 463 28.61 13.58 34.86
CA ARG A 463 28.98 14.45 33.74
C ARG A 463 30.53 14.52 33.61
N PRO A 464 31.08 14.56 32.41
CA PRO A 464 32.42 15.04 32.23
C PRO A 464 32.47 16.56 32.04
N THR A 465 33.36 17.15 32.79
CA THR A 465 33.75 18.53 32.89
C THR A 465 34.47 19.05 31.65
N ARG A 466 34.15 20.28 31.36
CA ARG A 466 34.79 21.24 30.47
C ARG A 466 36.23 21.51 30.90
N ALA A 467 37.23 21.32 30.03
CA ALA A 467 38.57 21.84 30.20
C ALA A 467 38.85 22.90 29.13
N ALA A 468 39.47 23.94 29.64
CA ALA A 468 39.66 25.24 29.00
C ALA A 468 40.99 25.33 28.27
N ARG A 469 40.98 26.26 27.29
CA ARG A 469 42.05 27.18 26.92
C ARG A 469 43.39 26.64 26.41
N GLY A 470 43.69 27.02 25.19
CA GLY A 470 45.04 27.14 24.66
C GLY A 470 45.07 28.11 23.53
N ALA A 471 45.36 29.35 23.82
CA ALA A 471 45.63 30.42 22.85
C ALA A 471 47.05 30.26 22.30
N THR A 472 47.22 30.36 20.97
CA THR A 472 48.54 30.75 20.40
C THR A 472 48.32 31.56 19.14
N ARG A 473 48.61 32.78 19.27
CA ARG A 473 49.20 33.85 18.46
C ARG A 473 49.62 33.51 17.03
N SER A 474 49.17 34.37 16.15
CA SER A 474 49.75 34.67 14.83
C SER A 474 51.16 35.19 14.94
N PRO A 475 51.94 35.14 13.88
CA PRO A 475 52.69 36.32 13.44
C PRO A 475 52.33 36.80 12.05
N ARG A 476 52.18 38.11 11.96
CA ARG A 476 52.32 38.96 10.78
C ARG A 476 53.72 38.83 10.21
N THR A 477 53.87 38.81 8.89
CA THR A 477 54.98 39.41 8.21
C THR A 477 54.50 39.95 6.85
N ASP A 478 54.77 41.21 6.72
CA ASP A 478 54.75 42.01 5.51
C ASP A 478 55.70 41.44 4.42
N HIS A 479 55.29 41.40 3.19
CA HIS A 479 55.89 41.99 2.02
C HIS A 479 54.94 41.80 0.82
#